data_e1ba88e2f63d0d6b0078459ed57aa3cc
#
_entry.id   e1ba88e2f63d0d6b0078459ed57aa3cc
#
_cell.length_a   1.000
_cell.length_b   1.000
_cell.length_c   1.000
_cell.angle_alpha   90.00
_cell.angle_beta   90.00
_cell.angle_gamma   90.00
#
_symmetry.space_group_name_H-M   'P 1'
#
loop_
_entity.id
_entity.type
_entity.pdbx_description
1 polymer ?
#
loop_
_entity_poly.entity_id
_entity_poly.type
_entity_poly.pdbx_seq_one_letter_code
_entity_poly.pdbx_strand_id
1 'polypeptide(L)'
;MIDLPGDHPLPHAELAAQAPLIFMVPAGGVLYRHHQKIHDAVYFGNRGDYRFDDPDCPKPGCFGVLYAGADPECCLLESCGSTTGVPAVSGAYLDARAIARMELTESLRFIDLVTDGGLASIGADGRLTTGSYLVAQRWSAALRRHPCKPDGIRYRSRHAPERIAYAIYERPPTTFNVTSMGSFTDPANVALFKCILKTYNFALI
;
A
#
# COMPACT_ATOMS: atom_id res chain seq x y z
N MET A 1 -27.24 0.12 4.61
CA MET A 1 -26.17 -0.81 4.16
C MET A 1 -26.11 -0.67 2.65
N ILE A 2 -25.07 -0.09 2.10
CA ILE A 2 -24.96 0.07 0.64
C ILE A 2 -24.18 -1.14 0.14
N ASP A 3 -24.90 -2.21 -0.19
CA ASP A 3 -24.35 -3.31 -0.99
C ASP A 3 -24.35 -2.83 -2.44
N LEU A 4 -23.18 -2.44 -2.93
CA LEU A 4 -23.02 -2.17 -4.36
C LEU A 4 -22.96 -3.53 -5.08
N PRO A 5 -23.86 -3.80 -6.06
CA PRO A 5 -23.85 -5.05 -6.80
C PRO A 5 -22.45 -5.31 -7.40
N GLY A 6 -21.87 -6.47 -7.12
CA GLY A 6 -20.54 -6.88 -7.62
C GLY A 6 -19.36 -6.47 -6.75
N ASP A 7 -19.56 -5.73 -5.64
CA ASP A 7 -18.49 -5.43 -4.69
C ASP A 7 -18.26 -6.59 -3.70
N HIS A 8 -17.13 -6.54 -2.99
CA HIS A 8 -16.82 -7.50 -1.94
C HIS A 8 -17.75 -7.27 -0.74
N PRO A 9 -18.25 -8.33 -0.04
CA PRO A 9 -19.02 -8.17 1.19
C PRO A 9 -18.22 -7.44 2.28
N LEU A 10 -18.92 -6.79 3.20
CA LEU A 10 -18.32 -6.24 4.42
C LEU A 10 -17.71 -7.34 5.29
N PRO A 11 -16.76 -7.01 6.20
CA PRO A 11 -16.20 -7.98 7.14
C PRO A 11 -17.30 -8.72 7.89
N HIS A 12 -17.24 -10.04 7.92
CA HIS A 12 -18.21 -10.87 8.63
C HIS A 12 -17.97 -10.86 10.15
N ALA A 13 -19.00 -11.20 10.92
CA ALA A 13 -18.96 -11.10 12.39
C ALA A 13 -17.86 -12.00 13.02
N GLU A 14 -17.60 -13.17 12.41
CA GLU A 14 -16.61 -14.14 12.89
C GLU A 14 -15.18 -13.84 12.46
N LEU A 15 -14.90 -12.70 11.81
CA LEU A 15 -13.54 -12.37 11.35
C LEU A 15 -12.52 -12.47 12.48
N ALA A 16 -12.86 -12.02 13.68
CA ALA A 16 -11.96 -12.07 14.85
C ALA A 16 -11.61 -13.50 15.30
N ALA A 17 -12.38 -14.51 14.92
CA ALA A 17 -12.13 -15.92 15.23
C ALA A 17 -11.34 -16.63 14.10
N GLN A 18 -11.12 -15.99 12.96
CA GLN A 18 -10.33 -16.54 11.88
C GLN A 18 -8.85 -16.58 12.23
N ALA A 19 -8.09 -17.43 11.54
CA ALA A 19 -6.63 -17.51 11.66
C ALA A 19 -5.98 -16.97 10.38
N PRO A 20 -5.82 -15.65 10.24
CA PRO A 20 -5.30 -15.06 9.03
C PRO A 20 -3.85 -15.50 8.79
N LEU A 21 -3.49 -15.70 7.52
CA LEU A 21 -2.08 -15.90 7.17
C LEU A 21 -1.30 -14.62 7.46
N ILE A 22 -0.16 -14.80 8.11
CA ILE A 22 0.74 -13.69 8.48
C ILE A 22 2.03 -13.81 7.67
N PHE A 23 2.37 -12.75 6.97
CA PHE A 23 3.68 -12.56 6.37
C PHE A 23 4.52 -11.66 7.26
N MET A 24 5.74 -12.09 7.59
CA MET A 24 6.66 -11.30 8.40
C MET A 24 7.76 -10.70 7.52
N VAL A 25 7.93 -9.38 7.58
CA VAL A 25 9.13 -8.71 7.07
C VAL A 25 10.06 -8.56 8.29
N PRO A 26 11.23 -9.20 8.31
CA PRO A 26 12.14 -9.14 9.47
C PRO A 26 12.76 -7.75 9.61
N ALA A 27 13.30 -7.46 10.79
CA ALA A 27 14.19 -6.32 11.00
C ALA A 27 15.34 -6.36 9.97
N GLY A 28 15.75 -5.20 9.43
CA GLY A 28 16.66 -5.09 8.29
C GLY A 28 15.99 -5.30 6.93
N GLY A 29 14.74 -5.77 6.90
CA GLY A 29 13.96 -5.85 5.66
C GLY A 29 13.74 -4.46 5.06
N VAL A 30 13.70 -4.38 3.74
CA VAL A 30 13.62 -3.11 3.00
C VAL A 30 12.29 -2.98 2.29
N LEU A 31 11.65 -1.85 2.47
CA LEU A 31 10.49 -1.40 1.71
C LEU A 31 10.84 -0.08 1.02
N TYR A 32 10.06 0.26 0.01
CA TYR A 32 10.25 1.50 -0.75
C TYR A 32 9.00 2.36 -0.72
N ARG A 33 9.20 3.67 -0.90
CA ARG A 33 8.09 4.61 -1.03
C ARG A 33 8.40 5.71 -2.04
N HIS A 34 7.43 6.04 -2.88
CA HIS A 34 7.43 7.23 -3.72
C HIS A 34 6.54 8.28 -3.05
N HIS A 35 7.15 9.33 -2.48
CA HIS A 35 6.45 10.30 -1.64
C HIS A 35 6.67 11.74 -2.12
N GLN A 36 5.76 12.63 -1.78
CA GLN A 36 5.94 14.07 -2.00
C GLN A 36 7.08 14.59 -1.12
N LYS A 37 7.98 15.39 -1.69
CA LYS A 37 9.12 15.97 -0.98
C LYS A 37 8.74 16.92 0.17
N ILE A 38 7.49 17.42 0.17
CA ILE A 38 6.94 18.25 1.25
C ILE A 38 6.58 17.47 2.52
N HIS A 39 6.54 16.14 2.44
CA HIS A 39 6.29 15.25 3.58
C HIS A 39 7.51 14.37 3.83
N ASP A 40 7.70 13.98 5.08
CA ASP A 40 8.67 12.95 5.41
C ASP A 40 8.35 11.63 4.71
N ALA A 41 9.38 10.83 4.44
CA ALA A 41 9.18 9.51 3.84
C ALA A 41 8.33 8.61 4.76
N VAL A 42 8.51 8.73 6.08
CA VAL A 42 7.69 8.05 7.09
C VAL A 42 6.53 8.97 7.49
N TYR A 43 5.51 8.99 6.66
CA TYR A 43 4.30 9.77 6.90
C TYR A 43 3.07 8.87 6.81
N PHE A 44 2.37 8.73 7.92
CA PHE A 44 1.11 8.00 8.01
C PHE A 44 -0.04 8.93 7.67
N GLY A 45 -0.58 8.78 6.45
CA GLY A 45 -1.72 9.57 5.98
C GLY A 45 -3.01 9.18 6.72
N ASN A 46 -3.83 10.19 7.07
CA ASN A 46 -5.09 10.03 7.81
C ASN A 46 -6.23 10.83 7.19
N ARG A 47 -6.31 10.86 5.86
CA ARG A 47 -7.33 11.60 5.12
C ARG A 47 -8.52 10.75 4.68
N GLY A 48 -8.37 9.42 4.66
CA GLY A 48 -9.42 8.51 4.17
C GLY A 48 -9.48 8.40 2.64
N ASP A 49 -8.43 8.83 1.93
CA ASP A 49 -8.41 8.92 0.47
C ASP A 49 -8.04 7.59 -0.21
N TYR A 50 -7.40 6.66 0.53
CA TYR A 50 -6.81 5.45 -0.06
C TYR A 50 -7.49 4.17 0.42
N ARG A 51 -7.19 3.07 -0.29
CA ARG A 51 -7.88 1.79 -0.18
C ARG A 51 -7.95 1.20 1.21
N PHE A 52 -6.87 1.25 1.97
CA PHE A 52 -6.80 0.66 3.32
C PHE A 52 -6.72 1.71 4.43
N ASP A 53 -7.10 2.96 4.13
CA ASP A 53 -7.22 4.01 5.15
C ASP A 53 -8.34 3.68 6.16
N ASP A 54 -8.32 4.34 7.29
CA ASP A 54 -9.41 4.26 8.24
C ASP A 54 -10.68 4.89 7.64
N PRO A 55 -11.83 4.18 7.61
CA PRO A 55 -13.09 4.73 7.11
C PRO A 55 -13.62 5.91 7.94
N ASP A 56 -13.11 6.10 9.15
CA ASP A 56 -13.51 7.21 10.01
C ASP A 56 -12.68 8.48 9.81
N CYS A 57 -11.60 8.41 9.02
CA CYS A 57 -10.80 9.59 8.69
C CYS A 57 -11.62 10.62 7.85
N PRO A 58 -11.40 11.91 8.08
CA PRO A 58 -10.36 12.53 8.93
C PRO A 58 -10.81 12.83 10.38
N LYS A 59 -11.77 12.11 10.94
CA LYS A 59 -12.24 12.34 12.31
C LYS A 59 -11.13 12.13 13.35
N PRO A 60 -11.18 12.85 14.49
CA PRO A 60 -10.24 12.61 15.58
C PRO A 60 -10.22 11.15 16.04
N GLY A 61 -9.03 10.61 16.22
CA GLY A 61 -8.83 9.22 16.66
C GLY A 61 -8.80 8.18 15.55
N CYS A 62 -8.96 8.57 14.27
CA CYS A 62 -8.70 7.66 13.17
C CYS A 62 -7.20 7.33 13.09
N PHE A 63 -6.87 6.14 12.58
CA PHE A 63 -5.47 5.74 12.42
C PHE A 63 -4.91 6.14 11.06
N GLY A 64 -3.62 6.50 11.06
CA GLY A 64 -2.88 6.75 9.84
C GLY A 64 -2.41 5.45 9.16
N VAL A 65 -2.18 5.53 7.85
CA VAL A 65 -1.64 4.44 7.05
C VAL A 65 -0.48 4.94 6.18
N LEU A 66 0.64 4.21 6.22
CA LEU A 66 1.78 4.42 5.35
C LEU A 66 1.75 3.35 4.25
N TYR A 67 1.75 3.79 2.99
CA TYR A 67 1.82 2.91 1.83
C TYR A 67 3.25 2.77 1.34
N ALA A 68 3.68 1.52 1.12
CA ALA A 68 5.02 1.18 0.63
C ALA A 68 4.94 0.05 -0.40
N GLY A 69 5.99 -0.12 -1.19
CA GLY A 69 6.14 -1.21 -2.13
C GLY A 69 7.35 -2.10 -1.78
N ALA A 70 7.35 -3.33 -2.29
CA ALA A 70 8.50 -4.21 -2.19
C ALA A 70 9.69 -3.72 -3.05
N ASP A 71 9.41 -2.88 -4.04
CA ASP A 71 10.40 -2.30 -4.95
C ASP A 71 9.96 -0.89 -5.42
N PRO A 72 10.89 -0.09 -5.98
CA PRO A 72 10.59 1.26 -6.48
C PRO A 72 9.56 1.27 -7.63
N GLU A 73 9.52 0.22 -8.46
CA GLU A 73 8.56 0.10 -9.56
C GLU A 73 7.13 0.04 -9.03
N CYS A 74 6.87 -0.81 -8.02
CA CYS A 74 5.59 -0.87 -7.34
C CYS A 74 5.14 0.51 -6.85
N CYS A 75 6.06 1.25 -6.22
CA CYS A 75 5.76 2.58 -5.67
C CYS A 75 5.36 3.59 -6.75
N LEU A 76 6.01 3.57 -7.91
CA LEU A 76 5.63 4.45 -9.01
C LEU A 76 4.25 4.07 -9.55
N LEU A 77 4.00 2.79 -9.78
CA LEU A 77 2.73 2.29 -10.32
C LEU A 77 1.55 2.58 -9.38
N GLU A 78 1.72 2.39 -8.08
CA GLU A 78 0.69 2.73 -7.08
C GLU A 78 0.43 4.24 -7.01
N SER A 79 1.42 5.09 -7.29
CA SER A 79 1.26 6.54 -7.25
C SER A 79 0.74 7.16 -8.54
N CYS A 80 0.94 6.52 -9.71
CA CYS A 80 0.62 7.05 -11.03
C CYS A 80 -0.41 6.20 -11.81
N GLY A 81 -0.69 4.99 -11.38
CA GLY A 81 -1.42 3.97 -12.16
C GLY A 81 -2.94 4.10 -12.19
N SER A 82 -3.52 5.26 -11.92
CA SER A 82 -4.97 5.40 -11.68
C SER A 82 -5.83 5.54 -12.93
N THR A 83 -5.31 5.43 -14.15
CA THR A 83 -6.05 5.82 -15.35
C THR A 83 -6.45 4.65 -16.24
N THR A 84 -7.65 4.76 -16.82
CA THR A 84 -8.05 3.97 -17.99
C THR A 84 -7.35 4.55 -19.23
N GLY A 85 -6.81 3.69 -20.09
CA GLY A 85 -6.07 4.09 -21.29
C GLY A 85 -4.55 4.01 -21.09
N VAL A 86 -3.79 4.80 -21.85
CA VAL A 86 -2.33 4.88 -21.69
C VAL A 86 -2.00 5.70 -20.45
N PRO A 87 -1.39 5.13 -19.42
CA PRO A 87 -1.03 5.88 -18.24
C PRO A 87 0.05 6.92 -18.59
N ALA A 88 -0.09 8.13 -18.04
CA ALA A 88 0.85 9.22 -18.29
C ALA A 88 1.34 9.83 -16.97
N VAL A 89 2.61 10.21 -16.93
CA VAL A 89 3.22 10.91 -15.80
C VAL A 89 3.98 12.14 -16.30
N SER A 90 3.85 13.26 -15.59
CA SER A 90 4.58 14.47 -15.97
C SER A 90 5.93 14.55 -15.25
N GLY A 91 6.91 15.20 -15.91
CA GLY A 91 8.20 15.50 -15.28
C GLY A 91 8.02 16.27 -13.98
N ALA A 92 7.16 17.30 -13.95
CA ALA A 92 6.88 18.08 -12.76
C ALA A 92 6.31 17.25 -11.59
N TYR A 93 5.46 16.26 -11.88
CA TYR A 93 4.94 15.34 -10.86
C TYR A 93 6.07 14.51 -10.24
N LEU A 94 7.01 14.04 -11.05
CA LEU A 94 8.16 13.25 -10.59
C LEU A 94 9.14 14.11 -9.80
N ASP A 95 9.41 15.32 -10.26
CA ASP A 95 10.35 16.26 -9.61
C ASP A 95 9.85 16.72 -8.23
N ALA A 96 8.53 16.77 -8.03
CA ALA A 96 7.93 17.06 -6.72
C ALA A 96 8.02 15.88 -5.73
N ARG A 97 8.55 14.72 -6.16
CA ARG A 97 8.59 13.48 -5.37
C ARG A 97 9.99 12.90 -5.27
N ALA A 98 10.17 12.08 -4.26
CA ALA A 98 11.39 11.30 -4.06
C ALA A 98 11.06 9.83 -3.81
N ILE A 99 12.01 8.97 -4.13
CA ILE A 99 12.01 7.56 -3.76
C ILE A 99 12.76 7.47 -2.42
N ALA A 100 12.14 6.82 -1.44
CA ALA A 100 12.77 6.48 -0.18
C ALA A 100 12.97 4.97 -0.10
N ARG A 101 14.18 4.55 0.28
CA ARG A 101 14.47 3.20 0.78
C ARG A 101 14.28 3.23 2.30
N MET A 102 13.39 2.41 2.79
CA MET A 102 13.01 2.35 4.20
C MET A 102 13.39 0.97 4.74
N GLU A 103 14.41 0.91 5.58
CA GLU A 103 14.85 -0.31 6.25
C GLU A 103 14.19 -0.41 7.62
N LEU A 104 13.52 -1.53 7.89
CA LEU A 104 12.80 -1.77 9.13
C LEU A 104 13.79 -1.90 10.30
N THR A 105 13.54 -1.19 11.39
CA THR A 105 14.30 -1.36 12.65
C THR A 105 13.79 -2.54 13.48
N GLU A 106 12.54 -2.94 13.26
CA GLU A 106 11.86 -4.06 13.90
C GLU A 106 11.11 -4.91 12.88
N SER A 107 10.84 -6.16 13.21
CA SER A 107 10.04 -7.04 12.35
C SER A 107 8.58 -6.59 12.33
N LEU A 108 7.97 -6.50 11.15
CA LEU A 108 6.55 -6.17 10.98
C LEU A 108 5.76 -7.40 10.49
N ARG A 109 4.56 -7.55 11.02
CA ARG A 109 3.62 -8.64 10.75
C ARG A 109 2.45 -8.14 9.91
N PHE A 110 2.30 -8.67 8.73
CA PHE A 110 1.25 -8.28 7.79
C PHE A 110 0.19 -9.37 7.64
N ILE A 111 -1.09 -9.00 7.60
CA ILE A 111 -2.10 -9.89 7.03
C ILE A 111 -1.71 -10.12 5.57
N ASP A 112 -1.53 -11.38 5.22
CA ASP A 112 -1.04 -11.75 3.89
C ASP A 112 -2.21 -12.04 2.93
N LEU A 113 -2.46 -11.14 2.00
CA LEU A 113 -3.46 -11.31 0.94
C LEU A 113 -2.85 -11.81 -0.38
N VAL A 114 -1.56 -12.17 -0.37
CA VAL A 114 -0.78 -12.50 -1.58
C VAL A 114 -0.56 -13.98 -1.76
N THR A 115 -0.15 -14.66 -0.67
CA THR A 115 0.14 -16.09 -0.68
C THR A 115 -1.15 -16.89 -0.87
N ASP A 116 -1.05 -18.04 -1.50
CA ASP A 116 -2.18 -18.94 -1.72
C ASP A 116 -2.93 -19.23 -0.42
N GLY A 117 -4.24 -19.07 -0.46
CA GLY A 117 -5.09 -19.17 0.73
C GLY A 117 -5.15 -17.93 1.61
N GLY A 118 -4.34 -16.89 1.36
CA GLY A 118 -4.30 -15.67 2.18
C GLY A 118 -5.65 -14.96 2.27
N LEU A 119 -6.28 -14.66 1.14
CA LEU A 119 -7.63 -14.09 1.10
C LEU A 119 -8.66 -15.02 1.74
N ALA A 120 -8.61 -16.31 1.43
CA ALA A 120 -9.54 -17.30 1.99
C ALA A 120 -9.41 -17.43 3.51
N SER A 121 -8.20 -17.24 4.07
CA SER A 121 -7.95 -17.30 5.53
C SER A 121 -8.70 -16.26 6.35
N ILE A 122 -9.18 -15.20 5.70
CA ILE A 122 -10.01 -14.16 6.30
C ILE A 122 -11.44 -14.12 5.72
N GLY A 123 -11.82 -15.10 4.89
CA GLY A 123 -13.12 -15.13 4.22
C GLY A 123 -13.30 -14.06 3.14
N ALA A 124 -12.21 -13.62 2.51
CA ALA A 124 -12.20 -12.60 1.46
C ALA A 124 -11.85 -13.19 0.09
N ASP A 125 -12.00 -12.38 -0.96
CA ASP A 125 -11.56 -12.68 -2.33
C ASP A 125 -10.87 -11.47 -2.99
N GLY A 126 -10.48 -11.62 -4.26
CA GLY A 126 -9.70 -10.61 -4.99
C GLY A 126 -10.36 -9.23 -5.09
N ARG A 127 -11.69 -9.12 -4.97
CA ARG A 127 -12.41 -7.85 -4.97
C ARG A 127 -12.00 -6.93 -3.81
N LEU A 128 -11.48 -7.49 -2.71
CA LEU A 128 -10.94 -6.71 -1.60
C LEU A 128 -9.81 -5.76 -2.04
N THR A 129 -8.98 -6.19 -2.98
CA THR A 129 -7.86 -5.41 -3.49
C THR A 129 -8.17 -4.64 -4.78
N THR A 130 -9.27 -4.95 -5.47
CA THR A 130 -9.64 -4.35 -6.76
C THR A 130 -10.95 -3.57 -6.75
N GLY A 131 -11.86 -3.88 -5.83
CA GLY A 131 -13.19 -3.27 -5.71
C GLY A 131 -13.21 -1.91 -5.00
N SER A 132 -14.34 -1.59 -4.38
CA SER A 132 -14.60 -0.32 -3.71
C SER A 132 -13.62 -0.02 -2.57
N TYR A 133 -13.19 1.24 -2.49
CA TYR A 133 -12.38 1.72 -1.36
C TYR A 133 -13.16 1.69 -0.04
N LEU A 134 -14.45 2.03 -0.06
CA LEU A 134 -15.27 2.02 1.15
C LEU A 134 -15.31 0.64 1.81
N VAL A 135 -15.44 -0.42 1.01
CA VAL A 135 -15.42 -1.80 1.51
C VAL A 135 -14.04 -2.16 2.03
N ALA A 136 -12.98 -1.88 1.25
CA ALA A 136 -11.62 -2.16 1.65
C ALA A 136 -11.20 -1.43 2.93
N GLN A 137 -11.65 -0.19 3.13
CA GLN A 137 -11.44 0.59 4.35
C GLN A 137 -12.13 -0.06 5.57
N ARG A 138 -13.37 -0.57 5.41
CA ARG A 138 -14.06 -1.32 6.48
C ARG A 138 -13.30 -2.60 6.85
N TRP A 139 -12.79 -3.32 5.86
CA TRP A 139 -11.91 -4.46 6.09
C TRP A 139 -10.62 -4.06 6.79
N SER A 140 -9.97 -2.99 6.36
CA SER A 140 -8.75 -2.47 6.99
C SER A 140 -8.95 -2.18 8.47
N ALA A 141 -10.03 -1.46 8.80
CA ALA A 141 -10.37 -1.15 10.19
C ALA A 141 -10.66 -2.41 11.03
N ALA A 142 -11.33 -3.42 10.46
CA ALA A 142 -11.60 -4.69 11.14
C ALA A 142 -10.32 -5.50 11.35
N LEU A 143 -9.47 -5.61 10.32
CA LEU A 143 -8.18 -6.32 10.40
C LEU A 143 -7.21 -5.65 11.37
N ARG A 144 -7.16 -4.31 11.42
CA ARG A 144 -6.33 -3.59 12.40
C ARG A 144 -6.71 -3.93 13.85
N ARG A 145 -7.99 -4.17 14.11
CA ARG A 145 -8.51 -4.58 15.44
C ARG A 145 -8.44 -6.07 15.71
N HIS A 146 -8.02 -6.87 14.72
CA HIS A 146 -7.96 -8.33 14.85
C HIS A 146 -7.07 -8.76 16.03
N PRO A 147 -7.43 -9.84 16.78
CA PRO A 147 -6.66 -10.31 17.94
C PRO A 147 -5.18 -10.62 17.67
N CYS A 148 -4.81 -11.00 16.45
CA CYS A 148 -3.42 -11.22 16.07
C CYS A 148 -2.59 -9.93 15.99
N LYS A 149 -3.21 -8.73 16.10
CA LYS A 149 -2.57 -7.41 16.14
C LYS A 149 -1.58 -7.19 14.98
N PRO A 150 -1.99 -7.28 13.72
CA PRO A 150 -1.09 -7.09 12.59
C PRO A 150 -0.61 -5.64 12.52
N ASP A 151 0.59 -5.44 11.99
CA ASP A 151 1.14 -4.11 11.73
C ASP A 151 0.64 -3.50 10.42
N GLY A 152 -0.01 -4.30 9.57
CA GLY A 152 -0.54 -3.86 8.30
C GLY A 152 -1.09 -4.99 7.43
N ILE A 153 -1.26 -4.67 6.15
CA ILE A 153 -1.75 -5.57 5.10
C ILE A 153 -0.71 -5.65 3.99
N ARG A 154 -0.38 -6.86 3.56
CA ARG A 154 0.43 -7.15 2.36
C ARG A 154 -0.50 -7.55 1.22
N TYR A 155 -0.43 -6.90 0.08
CA TYR A 155 -1.36 -7.12 -1.02
C TYR A 155 -0.69 -6.96 -2.40
N ARG A 156 -1.36 -7.45 -3.45
CA ARG A 156 -0.92 -7.23 -4.83
C ARG A 156 -1.37 -5.87 -5.32
N SER A 157 -0.46 -5.13 -5.98
CA SER A 157 -0.82 -3.88 -6.65
C SER A 157 -1.95 -4.13 -7.66
N ARG A 158 -2.98 -3.27 -7.66
CA ARG A 158 -4.04 -3.37 -8.68
C ARG A 158 -3.57 -2.92 -10.06
N HIS A 159 -2.49 -2.14 -10.12
CA HIS A 159 -1.92 -1.61 -11.37
C HIS A 159 -0.86 -2.53 -11.98
N ALA A 160 -0.28 -3.42 -11.16
CA ALA A 160 0.68 -4.44 -11.55
C ALA A 160 0.55 -5.62 -10.58
N PRO A 161 -0.33 -6.61 -10.86
CA PRO A 161 -0.63 -7.71 -9.93
C PRO A 161 0.57 -8.59 -9.56
N GLU A 162 1.64 -8.54 -10.34
CA GLU A 162 2.92 -9.18 -10.04
C GLU A 162 3.74 -8.44 -8.97
N ARG A 163 3.39 -7.20 -8.64
CA ARG A 163 4.08 -6.37 -7.65
C ARG A 163 3.36 -6.39 -6.30
N ILE A 164 4.17 -6.29 -5.24
CA ILE A 164 3.70 -6.38 -3.86
C ILE A 164 3.75 -5.01 -3.21
N ALA A 165 2.61 -4.63 -2.62
CA ALA A 165 2.44 -3.42 -1.85
C ALA A 165 2.08 -3.72 -0.39
N TYR A 166 2.33 -2.75 0.47
CA TYR A 166 2.09 -2.81 1.90
C TYR A 166 1.30 -1.58 2.34
N ALA A 167 0.25 -1.79 3.12
CA ALA A 167 -0.44 -0.75 3.89
C ALA A 167 -0.07 -0.95 5.36
N ILE A 168 0.77 -0.07 5.91
CA ILE A 168 1.34 -0.17 7.25
C ILE A 168 0.52 0.72 8.17
N TYR A 169 -0.05 0.17 9.22
CA TYR A 169 -0.83 0.91 10.20
C TYR A 169 0.07 1.75 11.11
N GLU A 170 -0.39 2.96 11.42
CA GLU A 170 0.26 3.79 12.44
C GLU A 170 0.15 3.10 13.80
N ARG A 171 1.28 2.57 14.27
CA ARG A 171 1.45 1.96 15.60
C ARG A 171 2.83 2.33 16.14
N PRO A 172 2.94 2.90 17.35
CA PRO A 172 4.25 3.00 18.01
C PRO A 172 4.75 1.58 18.39
N PRO A 173 6.03 1.29 18.26
CA PRO A 173 7.15 2.11 17.84
C PRO A 173 7.62 1.88 16.39
N THR A 174 6.71 1.66 15.41
CA THR A 174 7.12 1.40 14.02
C THR A 174 8.09 2.47 13.50
N THR A 175 9.35 2.10 13.34
CA THR A 175 10.41 3.01 12.90
C THR A 175 11.20 2.43 11.72
N PHE A 176 11.83 3.32 10.97
CA PHE A 176 12.59 2.97 9.76
C PHE A 176 13.88 3.77 9.71
N ASN A 177 14.96 3.13 9.26
CA ASN A 177 16.14 3.82 8.77
C ASN A 177 15.87 4.23 7.31
N VAL A 178 15.76 5.53 7.06
CA VAL A 178 15.39 6.06 5.74
C VAL A 178 16.60 6.55 4.99
N THR A 179 16.72 6.12 3.73
CA THR A 179 17.71 6.62 2.77
C THR A 179 16.97 7.18 1.56
N SER A 180 17.19 8.44 1.23
CA SER A 180 16.66 9.02 -0.02
C SER A 180 17.41 8.48 -1.22
N MET A 181 16.68 8.07 -2.24
CA MET A 181 17.21 7.67 -3.54
C MET A 181 17.04 8.77 -4.61
N GLY A 182 16.52 9.94 -4.22
CA GLY A 182 16.22 11.01 -5.16
C GLY A 182 14.91 10.79 -5.95
N SER A 183 14.73 11.51 -7.04
CA SER A 183 13.59 11.39 -7.95
C SER A 183 13.81 10.28 -8.99
N PHE A 184 12.76 9.81 -9.65
CA PHE A 184 12.87 8.96 -10.85
C PHE A 184 13.53 9.68 -12.03
N THR A 185 13.52 11.02 -12.05
CA THR A 185 14.18 11.85 -13.06
C THR A 185 15.68 12.03 -12.79
N ASP A 186 16.17 11.71 -11.61
CA ASP A 186 17.59 11.84 -11.28
C ASP A 186 18.46 10.88 -12.11
N PRO A 187 19.68 11.29 -12.51
CA PRO A 187 20.56 10.47 -13.36
C PRO A 187 20.77 9.04 -12.86
N ALA A 188 20.84 8.83 -11.55
CA ALA A 188 21.00 7.51 -10.95
C ALA A 188 19.79 6.57 -11.17
N ASN A 189 18.61 7.13 -11.38
CA ASN A 189 17.35 6.38 -11.50
C ASN A 189 16.81 6.31 -12.94
N VAL A 190 17.40 7.04 -13.88
CA VAL A 190 16.91 7.14 -15.28
C VAL A 190 16.80 5.78 -15.96
N ALA A 191 17.74 4.87 -15.74
CA ALA A 191 17.70 3.54 -16.33
C ALA A 191 16.51 2.72 -15.82
N LEU A 192 16.28 2.73 -14.51
CA LEU A 192 15.11 2.12 -13.88
C LEU A 192 13.81 2.74 -14.41
N PHE A 193 13.73 4.07 -14.43
CA PHE A 193 12.56 4.78 -14.89
C PHE A 193 12.21 4.46 -16.35
N LYS A 194 13.19 4.47 -17.26
CA LYS A 194 12.99 4.08 -18.67
C LYS A 194 12.48 2.64 -18.80
N CYS A 195 12.99 1.73 -17.97
CA CYS A 195 12.51 0.35 -17.93
C CYS A 195 11.03 0.30 -17.56
N ILE A 196 10.62 1.01 -16.50
CA ILE A 196 9.22 1.08 -16.05
C ILE A 196 8.31 1.66 -17.14
N LEU A 197 8.69 2.80 -17.75
CA LEU A 197 7.91 3.43 -18.82
C LEU A 197 7.68 2.44 -19.97
N LYS A 198 8.72 1.71 -20.38
CA LYS A 198 8.63 0.73 -21.48
C LYS A 198 7.76 -0.48 -21.08
N THR A 199 7.98 -1.06 -19.90
CA THR A 199 7.30 -2.28 -19.46
C THR A 199 5.80 -2.06 -19.28
N TYR A 200 5.40 -0.90 -18.74
CA TYR A 200 4.01 -0.59 -18.41
C TYR A 200 3.35 0.39 -19.38
N ASN A 201 4.01 0.65 -20.51
CA ASN A 201 3.51 1.55 -21.56
C ASN A 201 3.09 2.93 -21.03
N PHE A 202 3.89 3.53 -20.15
CA PHE A 202 3.66 4.87 -19.65
C PHE A 202 4.14 5.93 -20.64
N ALA A 203 3.32 6.97 -20.83
CA ALA A 203 3.73 8.19 -21.51
C ALA A 203 4.38 9.17 -20.49
N LEU A 204 5.49 9.78 -20.90
CA LEU A 204 6.08 10.93 -20.19
C LEU A 204 5.61 12.21 -20.87
N ILE A 205 4.99 13.13 -20.10
CA ILE A 205 4.43 14.40 -20.57
C ILE A 205 4.94 15.59 -19.75
#